data_567ed5b4d8bc4c961a883a1d699dc33f
#
_entry.id   567ed5b4d8bc4c961a883a1d699dc33f
#
_cell.length_a   1.000
_cell.length_b   1.000
_cell.length_c   1.000
_cell.angle_alpha   90.00
_cell.angle_beta   90.00
_cell.angle_gamma   90.00
#
_symmetry.space_group_name_H-M   'P 1'
#
loop_
_entity.id
_entity.type
_entity.pdbx_description
1 polymer ?
#
loop_
_entity_poly.entity_id
_entity_poly.type
_entity_poly.pdbx_seq_one_letter_code
_entity_poly.pdbx_strand_id
1 'polypeptide(L)'
;MFRLRASHILVSTLEEAQAIKTLLESGGDFAQIAKQRSRCPSGQKGGNLGDFAKGGMVKPFEDALLGLEFDQISDPVQTQFGYHIIKRHATPGVQI
;
A
#
# COMPACT_ATOMS: atom_id res chain seq x y z
N MET A 1 2.64 20.13 9.69
CA MET A 1 1.71 19.56 8.71
C MET A 1 1.85 18.05 8.66
N PHE A 2 0.74 17.34 8.67
CA PHE A 2 0.75 15.88 8.70
C PHE A 2 0.74 15.34 7.28
N ARG A 3 1.73 14.52 6.96
CA ARG A 3 1.83 13.90 5.64
C ARG A 3 1.95 12.40 5.77
N LEU A 4 1.46 11.70 4.77
CA LEU A 4 1.52 10.26 4.70
C LEU A 4 2.38 9.85 3.52
N ARG A 5 3.01 8.70 3.64
CA ARG A 5 3.81 8.14 2.55
C ARG A 5 3.57 6.65 2.52
N ALA A 6 3.22 6.13 1.36
CA ALA A 6 2.83 4.73 1.23
C ALA A 6 3.11 4.19 -0.15
N SER A 7 3.19 2.87 -0.24
CA SER A 7 3.11 2.14 -1.50
C SER A 7 1.95 1.18 -1.41
N HIS A 8 1.41 0.78 -2.56
CA HIS A 8 0.35 -0.23 -2.56
C HIS A 8 0.40 -1.08 -3.82
N ILE A 9 -0.24 -2.23 -3.75
CA ILE A 9 -0.47 -3.13 -4.87
C ILE A 9 -1.98 -3.31 -4.97
N LEU A 10 -2.56 -2.94 -6.11
CA LEU A 10 -4.00 -3.05 -6.33
C LEU A 10 -4.29 -4.25 -7.22
N VAL A 11 -5.17 -5.13 -6.78
CA VAL A 11 -5.59 -6.30 -7.55
C VAL A 11 -7.10 -6.43 -7.49
N SER A 12 -7.67 -7.31 -8.34
CA SER A 12 -9.11 -7.41 -8.51
C SER A 12 -9.79 -8.30 -7.49
N THR A 13 -9.10 -9.30 -6.95
CA THR A 13 -9.73 -10.31 -6.10
C THR A 13 -9.01 -10.47 -4.79
N LEU A 14 -9.75 -10.95 -3.79
CA LEU A 14 -9.17 -11.23 -2.48
C LEU A 14 -8.13 -12.35 -2.56
N GLU A 15 -8.40 -13.38 -3.36
CA GLU A 15 -7.46 -14.48 -3.51
C GLU A 15 -6.12 -14.01 -4.04
N GLU A 16 -6.14 -13.12 -5.03
CA GLU A 16 -4.91 -12.58 -5.58
C GLU A 16 -4.17 -11.75 -4.53
N ALA A 17 -4.91 -10.93 -3.77
CA ALA A 17 -4.31 -10.12 -2.71
C ALA A 17 -3.68 -11.00 -1.64
N GLN A 18 -4.35 -12.07 -1.24
CA GLN A 18 -3.81 -12.99 -0.24
C GLN A 18 -2.57 -13.70 -0.74
N ALA A 19 -2.54 -14.09 -2.01
CA ALA A 19 -1.36 -14.71 -2.60
C ALA A 19 -0.18 -13.75 -2.58
N ILE A 20 -0.42 -12.48 -2.89
CA ILE A 20 0.62 -11.46 -2.84
C ILE A 20 1.13 -11.26 -1.43
N LYS A 21 0.22 -11.20 -0.45
CA LYS A 21 0.61 -11.06 0.95
C LYS A 21 1.53 -12.21 1.37
N THR A 22 1.19 -13.42 0.98
CA THR A 22 2.00 -14.61 1.26
C THR A 22 3.40 -14.48 0.65
N LEU A 23 3.48 -14.02 -0.61
CA LEU A 23 4.78 -13.81 -1.25
C LEU A 23 5.62 -12.79 -0.50
N LEU A 24 4.99 -11.72 -0.03
CA LEU A 24 5.70 -10.68 0.72
C LEU A 24 6.20 -11.20 2.05
N GLU A 25 5.39 -12.00 2.73
CA GLU A 25 5.77 -12.59 4.01
C GLU A 25 6.92 -13.58 3.85
N SER A 26 7.06 -14.17 2.66
CA SER A 26 8.16 -15.09 2.36
C SER A 26 9.43 -14.37 1.92
N GLY A 27 9.45 -13.05 1.95
CA GLY A 27 10.63 -12.29 1.57
C GLY A 27 10.59 -11.68 0.18
N GLY A 28 9.42 -11.72 -0.49
CA GLY A 28 9.28 -11.13 -1.81
C GLY A 28 9.50 -9.62 -1.79
N ASP A 29 9.97 -9.09 -2.91
CA ASP A 29 10.25 -7.67 -3.05
C ASP A 29 8.96 -6.93 -3.43
N PHE A 30 8.51 -6.03 -2.57
CA PHE A 30 7.26 -5.30 -2.78
C PHE A 30 7.24 -4.56 -4.11
N ALA A 31 8.31 -3.84 -4.43
CA ALA A 31 8.37 -3.05 -5.66
C ALA A 31 8.28 -3.91 -6.92
N GLN A 32 8.96 -5.06 -6.91
CA GLN A 32 8.92 -5.98 -8.04
C GLN A 32 7.52 -6.56 -8.22
N ILE A 33 6.90 -6.99 -7.13
CA ILE A 33 5.56 -7.56 -7.20
C ILE A 33 4.56 -6.50 -7.68
N ALA A 34 4.71 -5.27 -7.21
CA ALA A 34 3.86 -4.16 -7.66
C ALA A 34 3.99 -3.95 -9.17
N LYS A 35 5.20 -3.96 -9.70
CA LYS A 35 5.40 -3.81 -11.14
C LYS A 35 4.75 -4.91 -11.95
N GLN A 36 4.78 -6.13 -11.43
CA GLN A 36 4.27 -7.30 -12.13
C GLN A 36 2.77 -7.48 -11.98
N ARG A 37 2.21 -7.11 -10.83
CA ARG A 37 0.86 -7.51 -10.47
C ARG A 37 -0.11 -6.37 -10.23
N SER A 38 0.35 -5.16 -9.92
CA SER A 38 -0.56 -4.08 -9.56
C SER A 38 -1.32 -3.59 -10.79
N ARG A 39 -2.60 -3.38 -10.63
CA ARG A 39 -3.46 -2.82 -11.67
C ARG A 39 -3.46 -1.30 -11.65
N CYS A 40 -2.84 -0.69 -10.65
CA CYS A 40 -2.74 0.75 -10.55
C CYS A 40 -1.51 1.24 -11.32
N PRO A 41 -1.58 2.39 -12.00
CA PRO A 41 -0.41 2.95 -12.68
C PRO A 41 0.81 3.13 -11.78
N SER A 42 0.60 3.34 -10.49
CA SER A 42 1.72 3.44 -9.54
C SER A 42 2.57 2.18 -9.49
N GLY A 43 2.06 1.04 -9.99
CA GLY A 43 2.84 -0.18 -10.08
C GLY A 43 4.14 0.02 -10.86
N GLN A 44 4.13 0.90 -11.86
CA GLN A 44 5.32 1.23 -12.65
C GLN A 44 6.43 1.80 -11.77
N LYS A 45 6.08 2.41 -10.65
CA LYS A 45 7.02 2.98 -9.68
C LYS A 45 7.16 2.10 -8.45
N GLY A 46 6.94 0.80 -8.59
CA GLY A 46 7.00 -0.13 -7.46
C GLY A 46 5.85 0.04 -6.48
N GLY A 47 4.75 0.63 -6.92
CA GLY A 47 3.59 0.89 -6.07
C GLY A 47 3.68 2.18 -5.27
N ASN A 48 4.75 2.93 -5.41
CA ASN A 48 5.00 4.12 -4.59
C ASN A 48 4.02 5.24 -4.95
N LEU A 49 3.27 5.69 -3.95
CA LEU A 49 2.28 6.77 -4.11
C LEU A 49 2.86 8.14 -3.78
N GLY A 50 4.10 8.18 -3.29
CA GLY A 50 4.73 9.43 -2.88
C GLY A 50 4.13 9.95 -1.59
N ASP A 51 4.29 11.25 -1.37
CA ASP A 51 3.74 11.93 -0.20
C ASP A 51 2.34 12.41 -0.51
N PHE A 52 1.45 12.34 0.46
CA PHE A 52 0.12 12.90 0.30
C PHE A 52 -0.42 13.34 1.66
N ALA A 53 -1.37 14.26 1.62
CA ALA A 53 -1.99 14.76 2.82
C ALA A 53 -3.09 13.81 3.29
N LYS A 54 -3.39 13.85 4.57
CA LYS A 54 -4.54 13.14 5.12
C LYS A 54 -5.80 13.59 4.36
N GLY A 55 -6.64 12.63 3.98
CA GLY A 55 -7.82 12.90 3.18
C GLY A 55 -7.60 12.78 1.67
N GLY A 56 -6.35 12.53 1.24
CA GLY A 56 -6.03 12.40 -0.17
C GLY A 56 -6.36 11.06 -0.78
N MET A 57 -6.73 10.08 0.03
CA MET A 57 -7.08 8.73 -0.43
C MET A 57 -8.49 8.39 0.04
N VAL A 58 -9.07 7.34 -0.56
CA VAL A 58 -10.38 6.86 -0.09
C VAL A 58 -10.25 6.38 1.35
N LYS A 59 -11.35 6.53 2.09
CA LYS A 59 -11.32 6.34 3.53
C LYS A 59 -10.86 4.94 3.98
N PRO A 60 -11.32 3.83 3.37
CA PRO A 60 -10.84 2.52 3.82
C PRO A 60 -9.33 2.38 3.68
N PHE A 61 -8.74 2.93 2.61
CA PHE A 61 -7.31 2.91 2.40
C PHE A 61 -6.59 3.68 3.50
N GLU A 62 -7.05 4.90 3.75
CA GLU A 62 -6.41 5.76 4.74
C GLU A 62 -6.52 5.18 6.15
N ASP A 63 -7.69 4.65 6.51
CA ASP A 63 -7.89 4.05 7.82
C ASP A 63 -6.92 2.87 8.03
N ALA A 64 -6.76 2.04 7.01
CA ALA A 64 -5.85 0.91 7.10
C ALA A 64 -4.40 1.40 7.21
N LEU A 65 -4.04 2.41 6.43
CA LEU A 65 -2.69 2.97 6.46
C LEU A 65 -2.35 3.53 7.83
N LEU A 66 -3.27 4.26 8.43
CA LEU A 66 -3.03 4.87 9.74
C LEU A 66 -2.89 3.84 10.85
N GLY A 67 -3.41 2.63 10.64
CA GLY A 67 -3.24 1.54 11.60
C GLY A 67 -1.92 0.81 11.47
N LEU A 68 -1.13 1.10 10.44
CA LEU A 68 0.15 0.44 10.22
C LEU A 68 1.28 1.21 10.89
N GLU A 69 2.30 0.47 11.31
CA GLU A 69 3.56 1.07 11.70
C GLU A 69 4.43 1.29 10.45
N PHE A 70 5.49 2.06 10.59
CA PHE A 70 6.41 2.30 9.47
C PHE A 70 6.97 0.96 8.98
N ASP A 71 7.00 0.81 7.66
CA ASP A 71 7.48 -0.38 6.95
C ASP A 71 6.61 -1.63 7.15
N GLN A 72 5.50 -1.49 7.84
CA GLN A 72 4.55 -2.60 8.00
C GLN A 72 3.69 -2.74 6.76
N ILE A 73 3.33 -3.98 6.43
CA ILE A 73 2.48 -4.31 5.28
C ILE A 73 1.12 -4.75 5.80
N SER A 74 0.07 -4.22 5.17
CA SER A 74 -1.30 -4.50 5.62
C SER A 74 -1.78 -5.87 5.15
N ASP A 75 -2.85 -6.35 5.78
CA ASP A 75 -3.70 -7.38 5.18
C ASP A 75 -4.44 -6.77 3.99
N PRO A 76 -5.08 -7.60 3.15
CA PRO A 76 -5.87 -7.08 2.04
C PRO A 76 -6.93 -6.09 2.51
N VAL A 77 -7.01 -4.95 1.84
CA VAL A 77 -7.95 -3.88 2.18
C VAL A 77 -8.86 -3.64 0.99
N GLN A 78 -10.15 -3.83 1.17
CA GLN A 78 -11.12 -3.63 0.09
C GLN A 78 -11.50 -2.17 -0.03
N THR A 79 -11.49 -1.67 -1.26
CA THR A 79 -12.04 -0.35 -1.60
C THR A 79 -12.91 -0.50 -2.83
N GLN A 80 -13.45 0.62 -3.31
CA GLN A 80 -14.24 0.62 -4.54
C GLN A 80 -13.42 0.22 -5.76
N PHE A 81 -12.10 0.25 -5.67
CA PHE A 81 -11.21 -0.08 -6.79
C PHE A 81 -10.81 -1.55 -6.82
N GLY A 82 -10.98 -2.28 -5.75
CA GLY A 82 -10.55 -3.67 -5.62
C GLY A 82 -9.92 -3.91 -4.27
N TYR A 83 -8.83 -4.68 -4.25
CA TYR A 83 -8.14 -5.03 -3.01
C TYR A 83 -6.72 -4.48 -3.05
N HIS A 84 -6.33 -3.82 -1.98
CA HIS A 84 -5.01 -3.21 -1.84
C HIS A 84 -4.18 -3.95 -0.81
N ILE A 85 -2.89 -4.13 -1.12
CA ILE A 85 -1.89 -4.46 -0.11
C ILE A 85 -1.08 -3.18 0.08
N ILE A 86 -1.04 -2.66 1.29
CA ILE A 86 -0.49 -1.34 1.57
C ILE A 86 0.77 -1.47 2.42
N LYS A 87 1.81 -0.72 2.07
CA LYS A 87 3.01 -0.61 2.90
C LYS A 87 3.16 0.84 3.33
N ARG A 88 3.28 1.07 4.64
CA ARG A 88 3.47 2.42 5.15
C ARG A 88 4.96 2.74 5.21
N HIS A 89 5.34 3.87 4.61
CA HIS A 89 6.72 4.35 4.67
C HIS A 89 6.87 5.40 5.75
N ALA A 90 8.08 5.48 6.30
CA ALA A 90 8.42 6.52 7.25
C ALA A 90 8.34 7.89 6.57
N THR A 91 7.89 8.89 7.32
CA THR A 91 7.81 10.26 6.83
C THR A 91 8.84 11.08 7.60
N PRO A 92 9.95 11.42 6.96
CA PRO A 92 11.03 12.10 7.67
C PRO A 92 10.58 13.47 8.19
N GLY A 93 11.02 13.81 9.37
CA GLY A 93 10.80 15.11 9.95
C GLY A 93 9.40 15.36 10.49
N VAL A 94 8.64 14.34 10.59
CA VAL A 94 7.29 14.49 11.00
C VAL A 94 7.10 14.30 12.44
N GLN A 95 6.96 14.51 13.01
CA GLN A 95 6.66 14.16 13.99
C GLN A 95 6.07 14.38 14.82
N ILE A 96 5.96 14.63 14.82
CA ILE A 96 5.58 14.81 15.75
C ILE A 96 4.82 15.16 16.13
#